data_234a4dba3fb1b04c385b2dd05e755ff0
#
_entry.id   234a4dba3fb1b04c385b2dd05e755ff0
#
_cell.length_a   1.000
_cell.length_b   1.000
_cell.length_c   1.000
_cell.angle_alpha   90.00
_cell.angle_beta   90.00
_cell.angle_gamma   90.00
#
_symmetry.space_group_name_H-M   'P 1'
#
loop_
_entity.id
_entity.type
_entity.pdbx_description
1 polymer ?
#
loop_
_entity_poly.entity_id
_entity_poly.type
_entity_poly.pdbx_seq_one_letter_code
_entity_poly.pdbx_strand_id
1 'polypeptide(L)'
;MPFSFHVDDNTRVLHVEATGKVNETELRDLSASLRKEAAFLSGYPILCDCSAVTTVSISASLIEVLAKAGKQRTNFVAVVAPLAVAFGLARMYQILCDPDDLRIHVFARVEDAKAWLEPGVRRLTLHA
;
A
#
# COMPACT_ATOMS: atom_id res chain seq x y z
N MET A 1 3.54 -17.25 -5.82
CA MET A 1 3.91 -16.05 -5.04
C MET A 1 2.64 -15.29 -4.69
N PRO A 2 2.39 -14.94 -3.43
CA PRO A 2 1.17 -14.22 -3.04
C PRO A 2 1.17 -12.77 -3.53
N PHE A 3 2.34 -12.17 -3.76
CA PHE A 3 2.42 -10.81 -4.27
C PHE A 3 2.84 -10.78 -5.72
N SER A 4 2.16 -9.92 -6.50
CA SER A 4 2.58 -9.56 -7.84
C SER A 4 2.37 -8.06 -8.03
N PHE A 5 3.08 -7.45 -8.97
CA PHE A 5 2.85 -6.04 -9.27
C PHE A 5 3.07 -5.76 -10.75
N HIS A 6 2.41 -4.73 -11.23
CA HIS A 6 2.54 -4.23 -12.60
C HIS A 6 2.27 -2.73 -12.64
N VAL A 7 2.78 -2.07 -13.66
CA VAL A 7 2.58 -0.64 -13.86
C VAL A 7 1.52 -0.45 -14.94
N ASP A 8 0.52 0.38 -14.65
CA ASP A 8 -0.43 0.84 -15.66
C ASP A 8 0.08 2.19 -16.18
N ASP A 9 0.61 2.18 -17.41
CA ASP A 9 1.20 3.38 -18.01
C ASP A 9 0.16 4.44 -18.35
N ASN A 10 -1.09 4.05 -18.57
CA ASN A 10 -2.16 5.01 -18.90
C ASN A 10 -2.55 5.84 -17.69
N THR A 11 -2.72 5.20 -16.53
CA THR A 11 -3.09 5.87 -15.29
C THR A 11 -1.90 6.29 -14.45
N ARG A 12 -0.71 5.76 -14.77
CA ARG A 12 0.52 5.93 -13.99
C ARG A 12 0.33 5.48 -12.55
N VAL A 13 -0.25 4.31 -12.38
CA VAL A 13 -0.45 3.68 -11.08
C VAL A 13 0.34 2.37 -11.04
N LEU A 14 1.06 2.19 -9.94
CA LEU A 14 1.73 0.92 -9.65
C LEU A 14 0.75 0.03 -8.88
N HIS A 15 0.29 -1.02 -9.52
CA HIS A 15 -0.65 -1.97 -8.94
C HIS A 15 0.10 -3.10 -8.26
N VAL A 16 -0.20 -3.32 -6.98
CA VAL A 16 0.29 -4.47 -6.21
C VAL A 16 -0.92 -5.31 -5.85
N GLU A 17 -0.85 -6.60 -6.08
CA GLU A 17 -1.91 -7.53 -5.74
C GLU A 17 -1.37 -8.62 -4.80
N ALA A 18 -2.10 -8.87 -3.72
CA ALA A 18 -1.79 -9.93 -2.77
C ALA A 18 -2.93 -10.94 -2.75
N THR A 19 -2.61 -12.23 -2.72
CA THR A 19 -3.59 -13.31 -2.73
C THR A 19 -3.22 -14.39 -1.72
N GLY A 20 -4.22 -15.02 -1.13
CA GLY A 20 -4.06 -16.18 -0.28
C GLY A 20 -3.37 -15.88 1.05
N LYS A 21 -2.40 -16.69 1.40
CA LYS A 21 -1.66 -16.60 2.67
C LYS A 21 -0.47 -15.67 2.51
N VAL A 22 -0.36 -14.69 3.39
CA VAL A 22 0.73 -13.71 3.38
C VAL A 22 1.54 -13.86 4.65
N ASN A 23 2.86 -14.01 4.53
CA ASN A 23 3.79 -14.10 5.65
C ASN A 23 4.86 -13.00 5.60
N GLU A 24 5.72 -12.96 6.63
CA GLU A 24 6.74 -11.93 6.79
C GLU A 24 7.79 -11.95 5.70
N THR A 25 8.26 -13.13 5.30
CA THR A 25 9.27 -13.26 4.25
C THR A 25 8.77 -12.67 2.94
N GLU A 26 7.54 -12.99 2.58
CA GLU A 26 6.92 -12.51 1.34
C GLU A 26 6.71 -11.00 1.35
N LEU A 27 6.32 -10.45 2.49
CA LEU A 27 6.16 -9.00 2.63
C LEU A 27 7.51 -8.27 2.53
N ARG A 28 8.56 -8.81 3.13
CA ARG A 28 9.91 -8.27 3.00
C ARG A 28 10.40 -8.30 1.56
N ASP A 29 10.16 -9.42 0.86
CA ASP A 29 10.55 -9.58 -0.53
C ASP A 29 9.82 -8.57 -1.43
N LEU A 30 8.53 -8.36 -1.19
CA LEU A 30 7.76 -7.33 -1.90
C LEU A 30 8.36 -5.95 -1.69
N SER A 31 8.64 -5.60 -0.44
CA SER A 31 9.22 -4.29 -0.11
C SER A 31 10.55 -4.08 -0.82
N ALA A 32 11.43 -5.08 -0.82
CA ALA A 32 12.71 -5.01 -1.50
C ALA A 32 12.55 -4.88 -3.02
N SER A 33 11.61 -5.61 -3.61
CA SER A 33 11.34 -5.55 -5.04
C SER A 33 10.79 -4.21 -5.49
N LEU A 34 9.85 -3.63 -4.71
CA LEU A 34 9.27 -2.34 -5.02
C LEU A 34 10.31 -1.22 -5.02
N ARG A 35 11.26 -1.26 -4.11
CA ARG A 35 12.31 -0.22 -4.03
C ARG A 35 13.20 -0.16 -5.27
N LYS A 36 13.21 -1.21 -6.08
CA LYS A 36 13.99 -1.28 -7.34
C LYS A 36 13.18 -0.85 -8.56
N GLU A 37 11.87 -0.68 -8.41
CA GLU A 37 10.99 -0.34 -9.53
C GLU A 37 11.10 1.14 -9.90
N ALA A 38 11.27 1.41 -11.19
CA ALA A 38 11.36 2.77 -11.71
C ALA A 38 10.09 3.58 -11.40
N ALA A 39 8.91 2.96 -11.51
CA ALA A 39 7.64 3.62 -11.19
C ALA A 39 7.58 4.04 -9.72
N PHE A 40 8.05 3.17 -8.82
CA PHE A 40 8.14 3.48 -7.39
C PHE A 40 9.07 4.67 -7.15
N LEU A 41 10.27 4.63 -7.74
CA LEU A 41 11.28 5.68 -7.59
C LEU A 41 10.84 7.01 -8.21
N SER A 42 9.99 6.95 -9.24
CA SER A 42 9.41 8.13 -9.88
C SER A 42 8.21 8.71 -9.13
N GLY A 43 7.83 8.12 -8.01
CA GLY A 43 6.75 8.63 -7.19
C GLY A 43 5.34 8.27 -7.65
N TYR A 44 5.19 7.23 -8.47
CA TYR A 44 3.87 6.78 -8.92
C TYR A 44 3.00 6.41 -7.71
N PRO A 45 1.70 6.74 -7.74
CA PRO A 45 0.78 6.24 -6.71
C PRO A 45 0.69 4.72 -6.77
N ILE A 46 0.48 4.12 -5.60
CA ILE A 46 0.46 2.67 -5.43
C ILE A 46 -0.93 2.25 -4.97
N LEU A 47 -1.53 1.31 -5.69
CA LEU A 47 -2.75 0.64 -5.27
C LEU A 47 -2.38 -0.78 -4.84
N CYS A 48 -2.45 -1.05 -3.55
CA CYS A 48 -2.15 -2.36 -2.98
C CYS A 48 -3.46 -3.08 -2.69
N ASP A 49 -3.84 -3.99 -3.57
CA ASP A 49 -5.12 -4.72 -3.47
C ASP A 49 -4.91 -6.05 -2.75
N CYS A 50 -5.38 -6.10 -1.50
CA CYS A 50 -5.35 -7.28 -0.65
C CYS A 50 -6.72 -7.95 -0.55
N SER A 51 -7.62 -7.73 -1.50
CA SER A 51 -8.99 -8.27 -1.47
C SER A 51 -9.03 -9.79 -1.44
N ALA A 52 -8.06 -10.45 -2.06
CA ALA A 52 -7.98 -11.91 -2.12
C ALA A 52 -7.10 -12.54 -1.04
N VAL A 53 -6.64 -11.78 -0.07
CA VAL A 53 -5.88 -12.30 1.07
C VAL A 53 -6.81 -13.03 2.01
N THR A 54 -6.44 -14.26 2.40
CA THR A 54 -7.23 -15.13 3.27
C THR A 54 -6.64 -15.28 4.66
N THR A 55 -5.31 -15.22 4.78
CA THR A 55 -4.60 -15.40 6.05
C THR A 55 -3.39 -14.48 6.09
N VAL A 56 -3.15 -13.87 7.25
CA VAL A 56 -2.01 -12.99 7.47
C VAL A 56 -1.23 -13.47 8.69
N SER A 57 0.08 -13.72 8.50
CA SER A 57 1.02 -14.10 9.56
C SER A 57 2.14 -13.06 9.61
N ILE A 58 1.84 -11.87 10.08
CA ILE A 58 2.75 -10.72 10.13
C ILE A 58 2.70 -10.12 11.54
N SER A 59 3.87 -9.91 12.14
CA SER A 59 3.96 -9.31 13.46
C SER A 59 3.90 -7.79 13.41
N ALA A 60 3.47 -7.19 14.51
CA ALA A 60 3.52 -5.74 14.69
C ALA A 60 4.95 -5.19 14.56
N SER A 61 5.94 -5.97 15.02
CA SER A 61 7.35 -5.59 14.93
C SER A 61 7.81 -5.36 13.50
N LEU A 62 7.38 -6.23 12.56
CA LEU A 62 7.72 -6.05 11.15
C LEU A 62 7.06 -4.80 10.58
N ILE A 63 5.80 -4.55 10.95
CA ILE A 63 5.09 -3.33 10.51
C ILE A 63 5.83 -2.08 10.97
N GLU A 64 6.34 -2.06 12.19
CA GLU A 64 7.15 -0.93 12.71
C GLU A 64 8.41 -0.71 11.88
N VAL A 65 9.11 -1.78 11.53
CA VAL A 65 10.32 -1.72 10.70
C VAL A 65 10.01 -1.15 9.32
N LEU A 66 8.95 -1.66 8.68
CA LEU A 66 8.54 -1.20 7.36
C LEU A 66 8.04 0.25 7.37
N ALA A 67 7.38 0.66 8.43
CA ALA A 67 6.90 2.03 8.58
C ALA A 67 8.04 3.04 8.68
N LYS A 68 9.12 2.70 9.37
CA LYS A 68 10.31 3.55 9.45
C LYS A 68 10.90 3.80 8.06
N ALA A 69 11.01 2.76 7.25
CA ALA A 69 11.47 2.89 5.87
C ALA A 69 10.48 3.68 5.01
N GLY A 70 9.18 3.52 5.26
CA GLY A 70 8.12 4.18 4.52
C GLY A 70 8.00 5.68 4.77
N LYS A 71 8.48 6.18 5.90
CA LYS A 71 8.41 7.62 6.23
C LYS A 71 9.10 8.53 5.22
N GLN A 72 10.11 8.02 4.54
CA GLN A 72 10.85 8.79 3.54
C GLN A 72 10.21 8.74 2.16
N ARG A 73 9.19 7.92 1.99
CA ARG A 73 8.50 7.76 0.72
C ARG A 73 7.50 8.88 0.49
N THR A 74 7.39 9.34 -0.74
CA THR A 74 6.44 10.39 -1.14
C THR A 74 5.26 9.87 -1.95
N ASN A 75 5.24 8.58 -2.29
CA ASN A 75 4.16 7.98 -3.06
C ASN A 75 2.84 8.03 -2.28
N PHE A 76 1.75 8.30 -3.00
CA PHE A 76 0.42 8.04 -2.47
C PHE A 76 0.17 6.54 -2.49
N VAL A 77 -0.35 6.00 -1.40
CA VAL A 77 -0.61 4.56 -1.26
C VAL A 77 -2.04 4.34 -0.79
N ALA A 78 -2.80 3.62 -1.58
CA ALA A 78 -4.12 3.14 -1.19
C ALA A 78 -4.03 1.63 -0.96
N VAL A 79 -4.39 1.17 0.23
CA VAL A 79 -4.41 -0.24 0.58
C VAL A 79 -5.85 -0.70 0.68
N VAL A 80 -6.21 -1.73 -0.08
CA VAL A 80 -7.54 -2.34 0.00
C VAL A 80 -7.43 -3.63 0.80
N ALA A 81 -8.04 -3.66 1.98
CA ALA A 81 -7.92 -4.78 2.92
C ALA A 81 -9.26 -5.07 3.60
N PRO A 82 -10.16 -5.84 2.95
CA PRO A 82 -11.45 -6.19 3.56
C PRO A 82 -11.35 -7.14 4.74
N LEU A 83 -10.31 -7.98 4.80
CA LEU A 83 -10.09 -8.88 5.94
C LEU A 83 -9.66 -8.07 7.17
N ALA A 84 -10.36 -8.25 8.30
CA ALA A 84 -10.16 -7.43 9.50
C ALA A 84 -8.71 -7.38 10.01
N VAL A 85 -8.01 -8.52 10.04
CA VAL A 85 -6.62 -8.55 10.49
C VAL A 85 -5.70 -7.79 9.54
N ALA A 86 -5.92 -7.90 8.25
CA ALA A 86 -5.15 -7.18 7.24
C ALA A 86 -5.43 -5.68 7.32
N PHE A 87 -6.68 -5.30 7.51
CA PHE A 87 -7.09 -3.91 7.69
C PHE A 87 -6.39 -3.29 8.90
N GLY A 88 -6.39 -3.99 10.03
CA GLY A 88 -5.75 -3.52 11.25
C GLY A 88 -4.24 -3.30 11.10
N LEU A 89 -3.55 -4.24 10.44
CA LEU A 89 -2.11 -4.11 10.19
C LEU A 89 -1.81 -2.98 9.22
N ALA A 90 -2.62 -2.81 8.19
CA ALA A 90 -2.47 -1.72 7.23
C ALA A 90 -2.69 -0.35 7.90
N ARG A 91 -3.69 -0.25 8.77
CA ARG A 91 -3.95 0.97 9.56
C ARG A 91 -2.78 1.28 10.50
N MET A 92 -2.22 0.27 11.14
CA MET A 92 -1.05 0.45 11.99
C MET A 92 0.13 1.02 11.19
N TYR A 93 0.39 0.46 10.00
CA TYR A 93 1.41 0.97 9.10
C TYR A 93 1.16 2.43 8.74
N GLN A 94 -0.07 2.75 8.34
CA GLN A 94 -0.46 4.11 7.97
C GLN A 94 -0.27 5.09 9.13
N ILE A 95 -0.71 4.75 10.32
CA ILE A 95 -0.58 5.62 11.50
C ILE A 95 0.89 5.89 11.83
N LEU A 96 1.74 4.87 11.72
CA LEU A 96 3.16 5.00 12.03
C LEU A 96 3.93 5.80 10.98
N CYS A 97 3.56 5.71 9.71
CA CYS A 97 4.30 6.32 8.61
C CYS A 97 3.68 7.65 8.15
N ASP A 98 2.38 7.81 8.29
CA ASP A 98 1.63 8.96 7.79
C ASP A 98 0.48 9.30 8.76
N PRO A 99 0.80 9.80 9.98
CA PRO A 99 -0.21 9.99 11.03
C PRO A 99 -1.32 10.97 10.65
N ASP A 100 -1.07 11.88 9.72
CA ASP A 100 -2.05 12.85 9.25
C ASP A 100 -2.93 12.34 8.10
N ASP A 101 -2.72 11.09 7.67
CA ASP A 101 -3.53 10.42 6.64
C ASP A 101 -3.55 11.18 5.29
N LEU A 102 -2.42 11.76 4.93
CA LEU A 102 -2.31 12.59 3.72
C LEU A 102 -1.92 11.79 2.48
N ARG A 103 -1.10 10.75 2.65
CA ARG A 103 -0.52 9.97 1.53
C ARG A 103 -0.88 8.51 1.55
N ILE A 104 -1.22 7.96 2.71
CA ILE A 104 -1.54 6.54 2.87
C ILE A 104 -2.95 6.44 3.44
N HIS A 105 -3.79 5.68 2.78
CA HIS A 105 -5.14 5.45 3.27
C HIS A 105 -5.53 3.99 3.06
N VAL A 106 -6.28 3.44 4.02
CA VAL A 106 -6.72 2.05 4.00
C VAL A 106 -8.20 1.99 3.73
N PHE A 107 -8.59 1.16 2.78
CA PHE A 107 -9.96 1.02 2.32
C PHE A 107 -10.43 -0.43 2.47
N ALA A 108 -11.73 -0.60 2.67
CA ALA A 108 -12.37 -1.92 2.62
C ALA A 108 -12.74 -2.31 1.18
N ARG A 109 -12.90 -1.32 0.29
CA ARG A 109 -13.40 -1.53 -1.08
C ARG A 109 -12.46 -0.91 -2.10
N VAL A 110 -12.23 -1.65 -3.20
CA VAL A 110 -11.33 -1.21 -4.26
C VAL A 110 -11.82 0.05 -4.98
N GLU A 111 -13.13 0.22 -5.12
CA GLU A 111 -13.73 1.38 -5.78
C GLU A 111 -13.37 2.67 -5.05
N ASP A 112 -13.43 2.64 -3.73
CA ASP A 112 -13.09 3.80 -2.89
C ASP A 112 -11.61 4.14 -2.98
N ALA A 113 -10.76 3.13 -3.03
CA ALA A 113 -9.31 3.30 -3.18
C ALA A 113 -8.97 3.93 -4.53
N LYS A 114 -9.57 3.45 -5.60
CA LYS A 114 -9.36 4.01 -6.95
C LYS A 114 -9.80 5.46 -7.04
N ALA A 115 -10.96 5.77 -6.47
CA ALA A 115 -11.46 7.14 -6.45
C ALA A 115 -10.51 8.08 -5.69
N TRP A 116 -9.98 7.63 -4.55
CA TRP A 116 -9.04 8.41 -3.75
C TRP A 116 -7.72 8.67 -4.48
N LEU A 117 -7.28 7.73 -5.32
CA LEU A 117 -6.03 7.86 -6.08
C LEU A 117 -6.16 8.75 -7.32
N GLU A 118 -7.35 9.19 -7.68
CA GLU A 118 -7.52 10.09 -8.84
C GLU A 118 -6.76 11.40 -8.64
N PRO A 119 -6.13 11.95 -9.68
CA PRO A 119 -5.27 13.14 -9.56
C PRO A 119 -5.93 14.34 -8.88
N GLY A 120 -7.22 14.56 -9.10
CA GLY A 120 -7.95 15.67 -8.49
C GLY A 120 -8.06 15.51 -6.97
N VAL A 121 -8.37 14.32 -6.49
CA VAL A 121 -8.49 14.03 -5.05
C VAL A 121 -7.14 14.17 -4.37
N ARG A 122 -6.08 13.62 -4.98
CA ARG A 122 -4.71 13.74 -4.45
C ARG A 122 -4.27 15.18 -4.30
N ARG A 123 -4.62 16.03 -5.26
CA ARG A 123 -4.32 17.46 -5.21
C ARG A 123 -5.00 18.14 -4.04
N LEU A 124 -6.29 17.85 -3.82
CA LEU A 124 -7.05 18.37 -2.69
C LEU A 124 -6.44 17.92 -1.35
N THR A 125 -6.03 16.67 -1.25
CA THR A 125 -5.39 16.12 -0.06
C THR A 125 -4.10 16.87 0.28
N LEU A 126 -3.27 17.18 -0.72
CA LEU A 126 -2.02 17.89 -0.51
C LEU A 126 -2.21 19.34 -0.09
N HIS A 127 -3.31 19.97 -0.51
CA HIS A 127 -3.58 21.37 -0.21
C HIS A 127 -4.51 21.57 1.00
N ALA A 128 -5.05 20.50 1.51
CA ALA A 128 -5.85 20.54 2.72
C ALA A 128 -4.95 20.55 3.95
#